data_72008c0b704ec8956aaf7f9238060b41
#
_entry.id   72008c0b704ec8956aaf7f9238060b41
#
_cell.length_a   1.000
_cell.length_b   1.000
_cell.length_c   1.000
_cell.angle_alpha   90.00
_cell.angle_beta   90.00
_cell.angle_gamma   90.00
#
_symmetry.space_group_name_H-M   'P 1'
#
loop_
_entity.id
_entity.type
_entity.pdbx_description
1 polymer ?
#
loop_
_entity_poly.entity_id
_entity_poly.type
_entity_poly.pdbx_seq_one_letter_code
_entity_poly.pdbx_strand_id
1 'polypeptide(L)'
;MINILVHGLGQHEKSWNEIKSQLNNNGINVEIPNLFSIVKNYQVNYENMYRAFADYCNNFNEKINLVGLSLGGILTIDYVEEFPEKVNSIILIGTPYEIPKTLFTIQNIIYKFMPKRIFEKIGCPKNDMIRLLKSMSKLSIPNKAQNIKCNTLIICGEKEKDNINMKSAKQLNKVIKNSKFKIIENSGHEVNVDNPKKLANVIYDFWKDKDIK
;
A
#
# COMPACT_ATOMS: atom_id res chain seq x y z
N MET A 1 17.39 -4.50 -9.38
CA MET A 1 16.27 -4.44 -8.41
C MET A 1 15.08 -3.78 -9.07
N ILE A 2 13.90 -4.30 -8.84
CA ILE A 2 12.63 -3.77 -9.35
C ILE A 2 11.95 -2.96 -8.24
N ASN A 3 11.43 -1.80 -8.59
CA ASN A 3 10.73 -0.91 -7.66
C ASN A 3 9.24 -0.89 -8.04
N ILE A 4 8.36 -1.24 -7.11
CA ILE A 4 6.92 -1.36 -7.36
C ILE A 4 6.15 -0.44 -6.42
N LEU A 5 5.29 0.42 -6.98
CA LEU A 5 4.38 1.27 -6.22
C LEU A 5 2.96 0.70 -6.31
N VAL A 6 2.35 0.44 -5.14
CA VAL A 6 1.06 -0.25 -5.04
C VAL A 6 0.01 0.70 -4.48
N HIS A 7 -1.05 0.95 -5.26
CA HIS A 7 -2.08 1.91 -4.89
C HIS A 7 -3.04 1.39 -3.80
N GLY A 8 -3.72 2.32 -3.14
CA GLY A 8 -4.74 2.05 -2.15
C GLY A 8 -6.11 1.69 -2.75
N LEU A 9 -7.04 1.32 -1.87
CA LEU A 9 -8.44 1.13 -2.22
C LEU A 9 -9.04 2.48 -2.66
N GLY A 10 -9.73 2.48 -3.78
CA GLY A 10 -10.32 3.71 -4.34
C GLY A 10 -9.38 4.50 -5.24
N GLN A 11 -8.15 4.06 -5.40
CA GLN A 11 -7.16 4.60 -6.34
C GLN A 11 -6.93 3.64 -7.52
N HIS A 12 -6.10 4.07 -8.46
CA HIS A 12 -5.59 3.30 -9.59
C HIS A 12 -4.12 3.70 -9.87
N GLU A 13 -3.47 3.05 -10.81
CA GLU A 13 -2.03 3.25 -11.12
C GLU A 13 -1.65 4.72 -11.40
N LYS A 14 -2.56 5.49 -12.02
CA LYS A 14 -2.30 6.91 -12.36
C LYS A 14 -2.15 7.81 -11.14
N SER A 15 -2.62 7.40 -9.96
CA SER A 15 -2.43 8.14 -8.72
C SER A 15 -0.97 8.27 -8.30
N TRP A 16 -0.08 7.51 -8.95
CA TRP A 16 1.36 7.53 -8.73
C TRP A 16 2.16 8.23 -9.84
N ASN A 17 1.50 8.77 -10.88
CA ASN A 17 2.20 9.29 -12.08
C ASN A 17 3.21 10.41 -11.75
N GLU A 18 2.88 11.32 -10.84
CA GLU A 18 3.78 12.41 -10.46
C GLU A 18 5.03 11.88 -9.74
N ILE A 19 4.84 10.92 -8.83
CA ILE A 19 5.94 10.26 -8.12
C ILE A 19 6.81 9.46 -9.10
N LYS A 20 6.18 8.70 -10.02
CA LYS A 20 6.89 7.99 -11.09
C LYS A 20 7.77 8.93 -11.90
N SER A 21 7.21 10.06 -12.34
CA SER A 21 7.95 11.05 -13.11
C SER A 21 9.18 11.56 -12.36
N GLN A 22 9.03 11.90 -11.07
CA GLN A 22 10.13 12.40 -10.26
C GLN A 22 11.20 11.36 -9.98
N LEU A 23 10.81 10.11 -9.69
CA LEU A 23 11.74 9.00 -9.48
C LEU A 23 12.50 8.69 -10.78
N ASN A 24 11.81 8.66 -11.93
CA ASN A 24 12.44 8.44 -13.23
C ASN A 24 13.45 9.53 -13.58
N ASN A 25 13.15 10.80 -13.30
CA ASN A 25 14.09 11.92 -13.48
C ASN A 25 15.35 11.77 -12.63
N ASN A 26 15.28 11.02 -11.53
CA ASN A 26 16.42 10.68 -10.68
C ASN A 26 17.04 9.30 -11.02
N GLY A 27 16.73 8.73 -12.17
CA GLY A 27 17.28 7.46 -12.65
C GLY A 27 16.71 6.21 -11.95
N ILE A 28 15.55 6.32 -11.27
CA ILE A 28 14.87 5.20 -10.63
C ILE A 28 13.61 4.85 -11.41
N ASN A 29 13.63 3.73 -12.11
CA ASN A 29 12.45 3.19 -12.77
C ASN A 29 11.52 2.51 -11.77
N VAL A 30 10.21 2.70 -11.95
CA VAL A 30 9.18 2.10 -11.11
C VAL A 30 8.06 1.47 -11.94
N GLU A 31 7.59 0.33 -11.48
CA GLU A 31 6.41 -0.37 -11.97
C GLU A 31 5.20 -0.02 -11.09
N ILE A 32 4.03 0.06 -11.70
CA ILE A 32 2.79 0.41 -10.99
C ILE A 32 1.67 -0.51 -11.48
N PRO A 33 1.44 -1.67 -10.84
CA PRO A 33 0.34 -2.54 -11.23
C PRO A 33 -1.01 -1.88 -10.95
N ASN A 34 -1.95 -2.02 -11.89
CA ASN A 34 -3.35 -1.75 -11.62
C ASN A 34 -3.96 -3.01 -10.97
N LEU A 35 -4.24 -2.94 -9.67
CA LEU A 35 -4.72 -4.08 -8.88
C LEU A 35 -6.02 -4.67 -9.42
N PHE A 36 -6.93 -3.84 -9.92
CA PHE A 36 -8.20 -4.32 -10.48
C PHE A 36 -8.01 -4.96 -11.86
N SER A 37 -7.03 -4.50 -12.62
CA SER A 37 -6.71 -5.10 -13.94
C SER A 37 -6.04 -6.47 -13.80
N ILE A 38 -5.13 -6.65 -12.84
CA ILE A 38 -4.45 -7.93 -12.65
C ILE A 38 -5.37 -9.01 -12.08
N VAL A 39 -6.43 -8.64 -11.36
CA VAL A 39 -7.41 -9.57 -10.76
C VAL A 39 -8.65 -9.81 -11.65
N LYS A 40 -8.74 -9.17 -12.83
CA LYS A 40 -9.96 -9.13 -13.66
C LYS A 40 -10.51 -10.48 -14.07
N ASN A 41 -9.67 -11.51 -14.18
CA ASN A 41 -10.07 -12.88 -14.57
C ASN A 41 -10.61 -13.71 -13.40
N TYR A 42 -10.62 -13.14 -12.20
CA TYR A 42 -11.08 -13.81 -10.98
C TYR A 42 -12.19 -12.99 -10.31
N GLN A 43 -12.91 -13.62 -9.41
CA GLN A 43 -13.83 -12.91 -8.54
C GLN A 43 -13.03 -11.94 -7.66
N VAL A 44 -13.37 -10.65 -7.68
CA VAL A 44 -12.68 -9.63 -6.87
C VAL A 44 -12.99 -9.85 -5.39
N ASN A 45 -12.00 -10.33 -4.67
CA ASN A 45 -11.90 -10.44 -3.21
C ASN A 45 -10.44 -10.29 -2.82
N TYR A 46 -10.16 -10.17 -1.52
CA TYR A 46 -8.79 -9.95 -1.05
C TYR A 46 -7.84 -11.10 -1.41
N GLU A 47 -8.25 -12.34 -1.22
CA GLU A 47 -7.42 -13.52 -1.50
C GLU A 47 -6.99 -13.59 -2.97
N ASN A 48 -7.93 -13.42 -3.90
CA ASN A 48 -7.64 -13.43 -5.33
C ASN A 48 -6.80 -12.19 -5.74
N MET A 49 -7.04 -11.04 -5.12
CA MET A 49 -6.23 -9.83 -5.37
C MET A 49 -4.80 -10.03 -4.87
N TYR A 50 -4.62 -10.63 -3.70
CA TYR A 50 -3.30 -10.94 -3.18
C TYR A 50 -2.57 -11.95 -4.07
N ARG A 51 -3.22 -13.05 -4.48
CA ARG A 51 -2.63 -14.03 -5.41
C ARG A 51 -2.19 -13.38 -6.73
N ALA A 52 -3.06 -12.59 -7.36
CA ALA A 52 -2.73 -11.89 -8.59
C ALA A 52 -1.57 -10.89 -8.40
N PHE A 53 -1.50 -10.23 -7.25
CA PHE A 53 -0.39 -9.35 -6.90
C PHE A 53 0.92 -10.14 -6.66
N ALA A 54 0.84 -11.25 -5.95
CA ALA A 54 2.01 -12.12 -5.71
C ALA A 54 2.55 -12.70 -7.03
N ASP A 55 1.66 -13.18 -7.90
CA ASP A 55 2.04 -13.68 -9.23
C ASP A 55 2.71 -12.55 -10.05
N TYR A 56 2.15 -11.32 -10.03
CA TYR A 56 2.76 -10.17 -10.68
C TYR A 56 4.19 -9.91 -10.17
N CYS A 57 4.39 -9.91 -8.86
CA CYS A 57 5.71 -9.71 -8.26
C CYS A 57 6.67 -10.87 -8.58
N ASN A 58 6.17 -12.11 -8.62
CA ASN A 58 6.97 -13.30 -8.88
C ASN A 58 7.46 -13.42 -10.33
N ASN A 59 6.88 -12.68 -11.28
CA ASN A 59 7.40 -12.59 -12.65
C ASN A 59 8.75 -11.88 -12.75
N PHE A 60 9.18 -11.17 -11.71
CA PHE A 60 10.50 -10.56 -11.67
C PHE A 60 11.52 -11.49 -11.01
N ASN A 61 12.68 -11.66 -11.66
CA ASN A 61 13.77 -12.50 -11.13
C ASN A 61 14.61 -11.77 -10.07
N GLU A 62 14.60 -10.45 -10.08
CA GLU A 62 15.39 -9.62 -9.16
C GLU A 62 14.66 -9.41 -7.83
N LYS A 63 15.44 -8.98 -6.82
CA LYS A 63 14.86 -8.48 -5.58
C LYS A 63 14.03 -7.22 -5.82
N ILE A 64 12.96 -7.08 -5.04
CA ILE A 64 11.95 -6.05 -5.19
C ILE A 64 12.00 -5.06 -4.01
N ASN A 65 11.85 -3.78 -4.32
CA ASN A 65 11.45 -2.76 -3.36
C ASN A 65 9.96 -2.47 -3.54
N LEU A 66 9.19 -2.53 -2.47
CA LEU A 66 7.74 -2.31 -2.49
C LEU A 66 7.35 -1.02 -1.76
N VAL A 67 6.50 -0.22 -2.36
CA VAL A 67 5.85 0.92 -1.71
C VAL A 67 4.35 0.70 -1.77
N GLY A 68 3.71 0.50 -0.63
CA GLY A 68 2.28 0.24 -0.56
C GLY A 68 1.52 1.30 0.22
N LEU A 69 0.48 1.85 -0.41
CA LEU A 69 -0.46 2.76 0.26
C LEU A 69 -1.70 2.01 0.70
N SER A 70 -2.06 2.09 1.99
CA SER A 70 -3.31 1.54 2.54
C SER A 70 -3.50 0.06 2.20
N LEU A 71 -4.45 -0.31 1.32
CA LEU A 71 -4.61 -1.67 0.78
C LEU A 71 -3.31 -2.19 0.16
N GLY A 72 -2.61 -1.36 -0.62
CA GLY A 72 -1.30 -1.72 -1.19
C GLY A 72 -0.27 -2.06 -0.12
N GLY A 73 -0.33 -1.40 1.04
CA GLY A 73 0.52 -1.71 2.18
C GLY A 73 0.18 -3.05 2.83
N ILE A 74 -1.10 -3.43 2.89
CA ILE A 74 -1.52 -4.76 3.39
C ILE A 74 -1.00 -5.86 2.45
N LEU A 75 -1.18 -5.69 1.14
CA LEU A 75 -0.67 -6.62 0.13
C LEU A 75 0.87 -6.75 0.22
N THR A 76 1.57 -5.63 0.48
CA THR A 76 3.03 -5.60 0.69
C THR A 76 3.43 -6.42 1.92
N ILE A 77 2.72 -6.28 3.04
CA ILE A 77 2.98 -7.06 4.27
C ILE A 77 2.79 -8.55 4.00
N ASP A 78 1.70 -8.93 3.33
CA ASP A 78 1.42 -10.32 3.02
C ASP A 78 2.50 -10.91 2.08
N TYR A 79 2.93 -10.14 1.08
CA TYR A 79 3.98 -10.59 0.16
C TYR A 79 5.35 -10.76 0.84
N VAL A 80 5.73 -9.83 1.71
CA VAL A 80 6.98 -9.94 2.47
C VAL A 80 6.96 -11.12 3.45
N GLU A 81 5.81 -11.42 4.02
CA GLU A 81 5.67 -12.55 4.94
C GLU A 81 5.81 -13.89 4.21
N GLU A 82 5.27 -13.99 2.99
CA GLU A 82 5.31 -15.22 2.19
C GLU A 82 6.62 -15.39 1.40
N PHE A 83 7.21 -14.28 0.88
CA PHE A 83 8.42 -14.29 0.05
C PHE A 83 9.52 -13.35 0.59
N PRO A 84 9.99 -13.52 1.84
CA PRO A 84 10.93 -12.58 2.47
C PRO A 84 12.26 -12.45 1.73
N GLU A 85 12.72 -13.51 1.06
CA GLU A 85 13.97 -13.53 0.30
C GLU A 85 13.92 -12.70 -0.99
N LYS A 86 12.72 -12.50 -1.54
CA LYS A 86 12.50 -11.69 -2.74
C LYS A 86 12.47 -10.19 -2.46
N VAL A 87 12.25 -9.78 -1.21
CA VAL A 87 12.06 -8.37 -0.86
C VAL A 87 13.32 -7.77 -0.27
N ASN A 88 13.77 -6.66 -0.86
CA ASN A 88 14.91 -5.89 -0.37
C ASN A 88 14.48 -4.85 0.69
N SER A 89 13.42 -4.10 0.40
CA SER A 89 12.89 -3.08 1.32
C SER A 89 11.41 -2.81 1.07
N ILE A 90 10.74 -2.28 2.07
CA ILE A 90 9.33 -1.86 1.96
C ILE A 90 9.10 -0.45 2.51
N ILE A 91 8.12 0.23 1.93
CA ILE A 91 7.58 1.50 2.45
C ILE A 91 6.08 1.31 2.62
N LEU A 92 5.59 1.49 3.84
CA LEU A 92 4.19 1.36 4.23
C LEU A 92 3.59 2.73 4.49
N ILE A 93 2.63 3.16 3.67
CA ILE A 93 2.02 4.49 3.74
C ILE A 93 0.56 4.34 4.18
N GLY A 94 0.18 4.94 5.30
CA GLY A 94 -1.20 4.89 5.80
C GLY A 94 -1.74 3.46 5.92
N THR A 95 -0.86 2.49 6.14
CA THR A 95 -1.21 1.07 6.21
C THR A 95 -1.83 0.79 7.58
N PRO A 96 -3.02 0.18 7.64
CA PRO A 96 -3.63 -0.17 8.90
C PRO A 96 -2.85 -1.30 9.61
N TYR A 97 -2.69 -1.19 10.93
CA TYR A 97 -2.20 -2.29 11.78
C TYR A 97 -3.32 -3.23 12.20
N GLU A 98 -4.44 -2.63 12.57
CA GLU A 98 -5.69 -3.33 12.84
C GLU A 98 -6.81 -2.67 12.05
N ILE A 99 -7.71 -3.49 11.52
CA ILE A 99 -8.88 -2.98 10.79
C ILE A 99 -10.10 -3.22 11.68
N PRO A 100 -10.66 -2.17 12.29
CA PRO A 100 -11.87 -2.32 13.09
C PRO A 100 -13.02 -2.87 12.22
N LYS A 101 -13.67 -3.92 12.70
CA LYS A 101 -14.83 -4.51 11.97
C LYS A 101 -15.94 -3.48 11.70
N THR A 102 -16.10 -2.52 12.60
CA THR A 102 -17.04 -1.40 12.47
C THR A 102 -16.73 -0.51 11.27
N LEU A 103 -15.45 -0.28 10.96
CA LEU A 103 -15.02 0.53 9.82
C LEU A 103 -15.50 -0.09 8.50
N PHE A 104 -15.35 -1.41 8.32
CA PHE A 104 -15.87 -2.10 7.14
C PHE A 104 -17.39 -2.02 7.02
N THR A 105 -18.09 -2.09 8.15
CA THR A 105 -19.56 -1.96 8.14
C THR A 105 -19.98 -0.58 7.68
N ILE A 106 -19.34 0.47 8.19
CA ILE A 106 -19.63 1.86 7.82
C ILE A 106 -19.27 2.10 6.34
N GLN A 107 -18.09 1.67 5.89
CA GLN A 107 -17.68 1.80 4.49
C GLN A 107 -18.62 1.05 3.54
N ASN A 108 -19.04 -0.17 3.90
CA ASN A 108 -20.02 -0.92 3.12
C ASN A 108 -21.36 -0.20 3.01
N ILE A 109 -21.81 0.46 4.07
CA ILE A 109 -23.04 1.26 4.05
C ILE A 109 -22.84 2.46 3.13
N ILE A 110 -21.76 3.22 3.29
CA ILE A 110 -21.46 4.39 2.45
C ILE A 110 -21.42 3.98 0.97
N TYR A 111 -20.68 2.91 0.64
CA TYR A 111 -20.56 2.45 -0.74
C TYR A 111 -21.87 1.97 -1.35
N LYS A 112 -22.80 1.40 -0.54
CA LYS A 112 -24.15 1.07 -1.03
C LYS A 112 -24.91 2.28 -1.56
N PHE A 113 -24.71 3.44 -0.97
CA PHE A 113 -25.39 4.67 -1.35
C PHE A 113 -24.61 5.53 -2.37
N MET A 114 -23.33 5.23 -2.61
CA MET A 114 -22.53 5.96 -3.60
C MET A 114 -22.99 5.66 -5.03
N PRO A 115 -23.03 6.69 -5.92
CA PRO A 115 -23.36 6.51 -7.33
C PRO A 115 -22.35 5.57 -8.05
N LYS A 116 -22.86 4.72 -8.95
CA LYS A 116 -22.02 3.78 -9.74
C LYS A 116 -20.90 4.47 -10.50
N ARG A 117 -21.14 5.68 -11.03
CA ARG A 117 -20.15 6.49 -11.76
C ARG A 117 -18.84 6.73 -11.01
N ILE A 118 -18.88 6.75 -9.66
CA ILE A 118 -17.65 6.90 -8.86
C ILE A 118 -16.79 5.64 -8.97
N PHE A 119 -17.41 4.47 -8.91
CA PHE A 119 -16.71 3.19 -9.03
C PHE A 119 -16.14 2.95 -10.43
N GLU A 120 -16.84 3.43 -11.47
CA GLU A 120 -16.36 3.38 -12.85
C GLU A 120 -15.05 4.18 -13.02
N LYS A 121 -14.94 5.35 -12.37
CA LYS A 121 -13.71 6.16 -12.38
C LYS A 121 -12.53 5.45 -11.72
N ILE A 122 -12.79 4.62 -10.73
CA ILE A 122 -11.78 3.82 -10.01
C ILE A 122 -11.41 2.56 -10.81
N GLY A 123 -12.20 2.20 -11.83
CA GLY A 123 -12.01 0.97 -12.61
C GLY A 123 -12.43 -0.31 -11.86
N CYS A 124 -13.26 -0.16 -10.80
CA CYS A 124 -13.77 -1.30 -10.02
C CYS A 124 -15.29 -1.21 -9.89
N PRO A 125 -16.05 -2.21 -10.37
CA PRO A 125 -17.49 -2.26 -10.18
C PRO A 125 -17.88 -2.19 -8.70
N LYS A 126 -18.98 -1.52 -8.41
CA LYS A 126 -19.47 -1.30 -7.04
C LYS A 126 -19.58 -2.60 -6.22
N ASN A 127 -20.14 -3.65 -6.82
CA ASN A 127 -20.32 -4.93 -6.14
C ASN A 127 -18.99 -5.61 -5.82
N ASP A 128 -17.99 -5.43 -6.68
CA ASP A 128 -16.66 -5.97 -6.49
C ASP A 128 -15.94 -5.23 -5.36
N MET A 129 -16.08 -3.91 -5.28
CA MET A 129 -15.55 -3.11 -4.18
C MET A 129 -16.15 -3.54 -2.83
N ILE A 130 -17.47 -3.75 -2.76
CA ILE A 130 -18.15 -4.21 -1.54
C ILE A 130 -17.67 -5.61 -1.15
N ARG A 131 -17.49 -6.51 -2.14
CA ARG A 131 -17.00 -7.87 -1.91
C ARG A 131 -15.56 -7.88 -1.40
N LEU A 132 -14.70 -7.05 -1.99
CA LEU A 132 -13.32 -6.86 -1.55
C LEU A 132 -13.26 -6.43 -0.09
N LEU A 133 -13.97 -5.36 0.27
CA LEU A 133 -14.02 -4.89 1.66
C LEU A 133 -14.50 -5.97 2.63
N LYS A 134 -15.56 -6.71 2.28
CA LYS A 134 -16.08 -7.77 3.12
C LYS A 134 -15.04 -8.87 3.35
N SER A 135 -14.27 -9.23 2.33
CA SER A 135 -13.23 -10.26 2.45
C SER A 135 -12.04 -9.81 3.31
N MET A 136 -11.76 -8.50 3.38
CA MET A 136 -10.69 -7.94 4.22
C MET A 136 -10.99 -7.96 5.72
N SER A 137 -12.24 -8.14 6.13
CA SER A 137 -12.65 -8.11 7.55
C SER A 137 -12.05 -9.21 8.43
N LYS A 138 -11.45 -10.23 7.82
CA LYS A 138 -10.81 -11.37 8.50
C LYS A 138 -9.28 -11.29 8.54
N LEU A 139 -8.68 -10.23 8.01
CA LEU A 139 -7.23 -10.11 7.94
C LEU A 139 -6.62 -9.87 9.32
N SER A 140 -5.50 -10.54 9.58
CA SER A 140 -4.69 -10.38 10.79
C SER A 140 -3.31 -9.83 10.42
N ILE A 141 -3.18 -8.51 10.42
CA ILE A 141 -1.95 -7.79 10.06
C ILE A 141 -0.89 -7.88 11.16
N PRO A 142 -1.25 -7.78 12.47
CA PRO A 142 -0.27 -7.80 13.56
C PRO A 142 0.67 -9.01 13.55
N ASN A 143 0.11 -10.20 13.35
CA ASN A 143 0.89 -11.45 13.36
C ASN A 143 1.90 -11.55 12.21
N LYS A 144 1.63 -10.90 11.09
CA LYS A 144 2.50 -10.86 9.91
C LYS A 144 3.56 -9.77 10.03
N ALA A 145 3.17 -8.58 10.48
CA ALA A 145 4.04 -7.42 10.59
C ALA A 145 5.25 -7.68 11.51
N GLN A 146 5.08 -8.42 12.60
CA GLN A 146 6.19 -8.75 13.52
C GLN A 146 7.27 -9.65 12.90
N ASN A 147 6.96 -10.37 11.82
CA ASN A 147 7.87 -11.28 11.12
C ASN A 147 8.71 -10.56 10.06
N ILE A 148 8.41 -9.30 9.75
CA ILE A 148 9.12 -8.50 8.74
C ILE A 148 10.54 -8.21 9.23
N LYS A 149 11.54 -8.59 8.42
CA LYS A 149 12.97 -8.42 8.72
C LYS A 149 13.66 -7.42 7.79
N CYS A 150 13.11 -7.16 6.60
CA CYS A 150 13.70 -6.24 5.63
C CYS A 150 13.62 -4.79 6.11
N ASN A 151 14.46 -3.93 5.53
CA ASN A 151 14.43 -2.49 5.80
C ASN A 151 13.04 -1.92 5.50
N THR A 152 12.46 -1.23 6.46
CA THR A 152 11.09 -0.74 6.39
C THR A 152 11.03 0.76 6.70
N LEU A 153 10.30 1.51 5.88
CA LEU A 153 9.92 2.88 6.19
C LEU A 153 8.40 2.95 6.34
N ILE A 154 7.95 3.51 7.45
CA ILE A 154 6.52 3.71 7.72
C ILE A 154 6.23 5.18 7.59
N ILE A 155 5.22 5.51 6.79
CA ILE A 155 4.83 6.89 6.48
C ILE A 155 3.38 7.14 6.87
N CYS A 156 3.12 8.28 7.49
CA CYS A 156 1.79 8.79 7.77
C CYS A 156 1.68 10.26 7.38
N GLY A 157 0.54 10.69 6.90
CA GLY A 157 0.27 12.10 6.67
C GLY A 157 0.05 12.86 7.99
N GLU A 158 0.49 14.10 8.04
CA GLU A 158 0.37 14.94 9.25
C GLU A 158 -1.08 15.14 9.69
N LYS A 159 -2.02 15.30 8.74
CA LYS A 159 -3.44 15.52 9.03
C LYS A 159 -4.13 14.31 9.66
N GLU A 160 -3.42 13.17 9.72
CA GLU A 160 -3.90 11.93 10.33
C GLU A 160 -3.48 11.76 11.81
N LYS A 161 -2.82 12.77 12.42
CA LYS A 161 -2.18 12.70 13.74
C LYS A 161 -3.07 12.19 14.88
N ASP A 162 -4.37 12.47 14.82
CA ASP A 162 -5.33 12.16 15.88
C ASP A 162 -6.23 10.96 15.54
N ASN A 163 -5.98 10.28 14.42
CA ASN A 163 -6.82 9.20 13.94
C ASN A 163 -6.17 7.81 14.03
N ILE A 164 -6.91 6.80 13.55
CA ILE A 164 -6.51 5.40 13.58
C ILE A 164 -5.27 5.11 12.73
N ASN A 165 -5.03 5.89 11.64
CA ASN A 165 -3.91 5.65 10.76
C ASN A 165 -2.58 6.02 11.42
N MET A 166 -2.53 7.13 12.17
CA MET A 166 -1.36 7.48 12.97
C MET A 166 -1.08 6.44 14.07
N LYS A 167 -2.14 5.95 14.74
CA LYS A 167 -2.00 4.86 15.73
C LYS A 167 -1.45 3.60 15.09
N SER A 168 -1.98 3.22 13.94
CA SER A 168 -1.51 2.07 13.14
C SER A 168 -0.05 2.22 12.73
N ALA A 169 0.34 3.38 12.23
CA ALA A 169 1.72 3.65 11.84
C ALA A 169 2.70 3.52 13.01
N LYS A 170 2.36 4.06 14.18
CA LYS A 170 3.15 3.91 15.40
C LYS A 170 3.25 2.46 15.88
N GLN A 171 2.16 1.68 15.77
CA GLN A 171 2.15 0.27 16.12
C GLN A 171 3.01 -0.56 15.16
N LEU A 172 2.89 -0.33 13.84
CA LEU A 172 3.77 -0.97 12.85
C LEU A 172 5.24 -0.67 13.15
N ASN A 173 5.59 0.59 13.43
CA ASN A 173 6.96 0.98 13.77
C ASN A 173 7.48 0.33 15.07
N LYS A 174 6.58 0.01 16.00
CA LYS A 174 6.94 -0.68 17.25
C LYS A 174 7.23 -2.16 17.04
N VAL A 175 6.48 -2.83 16.14
CA VAL A 175 6.59 -4.29 15.96
C VAL A 175 7.57 -4.70 14.87
N ILE A 176 7.80 -3.86 13.86
CA ILE A 176 8.78 -4.11 12.78
C ILE A 176 10.14 -3.60 13.25
N LYS A 177 11.04 -4.50 13.63
CA LYS A 177 12.33 -4.15 14.27
C LYS A 177 13.21 -3.22 13.41
N ASN A 178 13.30 -3.48 12.10
CA ASN A 178 14.10 -2.69 11.15
C ASN A 178 13.27 -1.61 10.48
N SER A 179 12.53 -0.82 11.26
CA SER A 179 11.69 0.23 10.70
C SER A 179 12.09 1.63 11.17
N LYS A 180 11.93 2.59 10.24
CA LYS A 180 11.97 4.03 10.51
C LYS A 180 10.55 4.58 10.33
N PHE A 181 10.20 5.62 11.07
CA PHE A 181 8.90 6.29 10.96
C PHE A 181 9.07 7.73 10.48
N LYS A 182 8.22 8.16 9.54
CA LYS A 182 8.23 9.52 9.00
C LYS A 182 6.83 10.07 8.81
N ILE A 183 6.65 11.35 9.15
CA ILE A 183 5.42 12.11 8.89
C ILE A 183 5.65 12.98 7.66
N ILE A 184 4.67 13.02 6.76
CA ILE A 184 4.66 13.94 5.62
C ILE A 184 3.71 15.09 5.92
N GLU A 185 4.27 16.29 5.97
CA GLU A 185 3.55 17.53 6.24
C GLU A 185 2.51 17.82 5.16
N ASN A 186 1.44 18.52 5.55
CA ASN A 186 0.34 18.95 4.69
C ASN A 186 -0.43 17.83 3.99
N SER A 187 -0.26 16.57 4.41
CA SER A 187 -0.86 15.39 3.80
C SER A 187 -1.86 14.70 4.73
N GLY A 188 -2.93 14.18 4.16
CA GLY A 188 -3.85 13.23 4.79
C GLY A 188 -3.49 11.79 4.44
N HIS A 189 -4.52 10.94 4.26
CA HIS A 189 -4.35 9.52 3.97
C HIS A 189 -3.68 9.25 2.60
N GLU A 190 -4.05 10.03 1.60
CA GLU A 190 -3.55 9.90 0.23
C GLU A 190 -2.28 10.74 0.02
N VAL A 191 -1.22 10.41 0.77
CA VAL A 191 0.06 11.15 0.75
C VAL A 191 0.64 11.26 -0.66
N ASN A 192 0.42 10.24 -1.50
CA ASN A 192 0.86 10.20 -2.90
C ASN A 192 0.15 11.23 -3.80
N VAL A 193 -1.00 11.73 -3.39
CA VAL A 193 -1.78 12.79 -4.08
C VAL A 193 -1.58 14.14 -3.41
N ASP A 194 -1.59 14.17 -2.08
CA ASP A 194 -1.52 15.42 -1.30
C ASP A 194 -0.14 16.09 -1.38
N ASN A 195 0.93 15.31 -1.35
CA ASN A 195 2.31 15.84 -1.40
C ASN A 195 3.27 14.90 -2.16
N PRO A 196 3.02 14.70 -3.47
CA PRO A 196 3.78 13.75 -4.28
C PRO A 196 5.28 14.06 -4.35
N LYS A 197 5.65 15.35 -4.40
CA LYS A 197 7.06 15.78 -4.45
C LYS A 197 7.82 15.38 -3.20
N LYS A 198 7.26 15.67 -2.03
CA LYS A 198 7.87 15.30 -0.77
C LYS A 198 7.98 13.80 -0.60
N LEU A 199 6.91 13.07 -0.99
CA LEU A 199 6.91 11.62 -0.92
C LEU A 199 7.95 11.01 -1.87
N ALA A 200 8.07 11.49 -3.11
CA ALA A 200 9.09 11.02 -4.06
C ALA A 200 10.51 11.19 -3.53
N ASN A 201 10.81 12.35 -2.92
CA ASN A 201 12.12 12.61 -2.30
C ASN A 201 12.38 11.63 -1.15
N VAL A 202 11.37 11.40 -0.30
CA VAL A 202 11.49 10.46 0.85
C VAL A 202 11.72 9.03 0.37
N ILE A 203 11.04 8.59 -0.69
CA ILE A 203 11.24 7.28 -1.31
C ILE A 203 12.66 7.18 -1.88
N TYR A 204 13.08 8.21 -2.61
CA TYR A 204 14.41 8.28 -3.21
C TYR A 204 15.51 8.19 -2.14
N ASP A 205 15.43 9.02 -1.11
CA ASP A 205 16.41 9.05 -0.01
C ASP A 205 16.49 7.68 0.67
N PHE A 206 15.33 7.06 0.97
CA PHE A 206 15.27 5.75 1.60
C PHE A 206 15.94 4.65 0.76
N TRP A 207 15.78 4.67 -0.56
CA TRP A 207 16.41 3.67 -1.43
C TRP A 207 17.88 3.94 -1.73
N LYS A 208 18.35 5.17 -1.55
CA LYS A 208 19.77 5.58 -1.74
C LYS A 208 20.57 5.54 -0.45
N ASP A 209 19.91 5.54 0.71
CA ASP A 209 20.57 5.46 2.01
C ASP A 209 21.31 4.12 2.13
N LYS A 210 22.66 4.19 2.00
CA LYS A 210 23.55 3.01 2.05
C LYS A 210 23.83 2.55 3.48
N ASP A 211 23.43 3.31 4.48
CA ASP A 211 23.69 3.03 5.90
C ASP A 211 22.65 2.08 6.51
N ILE A 212 21.72 1.54 5.68
CA ILE A 212 20.75 0.54 6.07
C ILE A 212 21.25 -0.83 5.57
N LYS A 213 22.41 -1.26 6.08
CA LYS A 213 22.88 -2.65 5.96
C LYS A 213 22.82 -3.33 7.31
#